data_90de0c6bdb4948bc080d7863ea2da494
#
_entry.id   90de0c6bdb4948bc080d7863ea2da494
#
_cell.length_a   1.000
_cell.length_b   1.000
_cell.length_c   1.000
_cell.angle_alpha   90.00
_cell.angle_beta   90.00
_cell.angle_gamma   90.00
#
_symmetry.space_group_name_H-M   'P 1'
#
loop_
_entity.id
_entity.type
_entity.pdbx_description
1 polymer ?
#
loop_
_entity_poly.entity_id
_entity_poly.type
_entity_poly.pdbx_seq_one_letter_code
_entity_poly.pdbx_strand_id
1 'polypeptide(L)'
;KELKWLASCLGPARDWDVFATETLPPIEAEFGAHGELRAFSARCGELRRQANAKARRAVRSPRYQRLVLRLAGWIDAEEWRGGEQGAPPGDALQKPVMEFAAAVLERRYQQARRRGRRLADRSPAELHRLRIAIKKFRYATDFFASLYEEKSAGEALKRLGDLQDILGAMNDAATVAGLMRQGFTGARGTRVLEAKGILLGWSRGRAVTLRRELRRAWKAFRAAERFW
;
A
#
# COMPACT_ATOMS: atom_id res chain seq x y z
N LYS A 1 16.95 9.71 -2.80
CA LYS A 1 16.34 10.24 -4.04
C LYS A 1 16.01 9.11 -5.02
N GLU A 2 16.93 8.17 -5.26
CA GLU A 2 16.81 7.12 -6.28
C GLU A 2 15.66 6.13 -6.02
N LEU A 3 15.44 5.70 -4.77
CA LEU A 3 14.31 4.86 -4.41
C LEU A 3 12.95 5.54 -4.66
N LYS A 4 12.87 6.87 -4.44
CA LYS A 4 11.65 7.64 -4.78
C LYS A 4 11.42 7.70 -6.28
N TRP A 5 12.49 7.91 -7.07
CA TRP A 5 12.41 7.84 -8.52
C TRP A 5 11.91 6.47 -8.99
N LEU A 6 12.50 5.38 -8.50
CA LEU A 6 12.07 4.03 -8.86
C LEU A 6 10.59 3.81 -8.50
N ALA A 7 10.17 4.17 -7.28
CA ALA A 7 8.78 4.07 -6.86
C ALA A 7 7.83 4.87 -7.78
N SER A 8 8.25 6.07 -8.24
CA SER A 8 7.43 6.87 -9.17
C SER A 8 7.34 6.26 -10.57
N CYS A 9 8.32 5.47 -10.98
CA CYS A 9 8.28 4.74 -12.25
C CYS A 9 7.42 3.47 -12.18
N LEU A 10 7.44 2.77 -11.04
CA LEU A 10 6.73 1.50 -10.85
C LEU A 10 5.27 1.70 -10.39
N GLY A 11 5.00 2.76 -9.63
CA GLY A 11 3.68 3.03 -9.05
C GLY A 11 2.54 2.98 -10.08
N PRO A 12 2.61 3.74 -11.19
CA PRO A 12 1.54 3.72 -12.20
C PRO A 12 1.30 2.33 -12.82
N ALA A 13 2.34 1.52 -13.01
CA ALA A 13 2.20 0.15 -13.49
C ALA A 13 1.43 -0.71 -12.48
N ARG A 14 1.82 -0.63 -11.21
CA ARG A 14 1.12 -1.33 -10.12
C ARG A 14 -0.35 -0.88 -10.01
N ASP A 15 -0.62 0.42 -10.09
CA ASP A 15 -1.99 0.94 -9.98
C ASP A 15 -2.89 0.42 -11.11
N TRP A 16 -2.40 0.40 -12.35
CA TRP A 16 -3.12 -0.17 -13.50
C TRP A 16 -3.23 -1.69 -13.44
N ASP A 17 -2.23 -2.40 -12.90
CA ASP A 17 -2.29 -3.84 -12.71
C ASP A 17 -3.40 -4.20 -11.71
N VAL A 18 -3.37 -3.61 -10.51
CA VAL A 18 -4.42 -3.83 -9.48
C VAL A 18 -5.80 -3.48 -10.01
N PHE A 19 -5.92 -2.36 -10.71
CA PHE A 19 -7.19 -1.97 -11.31
C PHE A 19 -7.71 -3.04 -12.27
N ALA A 20 -6.87 -3.53 -13.17
CA ALA A 20 -7.27 -4.47 -14.20
C ALA A 20 -7.49 -5.90 -13.69
N THR A 21 -6.81 -6.30 -12.61
CA THR A 21 -6.88 -7.70 -12.10
C THR A 21 -7.77 -7.87 -10.87
N GLU A 22 -7.99 -6.82 -10.11
CA GLU A 22 -8.71 -6.90 -8.82
C GLU A 22 -9.96 -6.02 -8.80
N THR A 23 -9.91 -4.81 -9.39
CA THR A 23 -11.02 -3.85 -9.30
C THR A 23 -12.02 -3.97 -10.42
N LEU A 24 -11.55 -4.12 -11.67
CA LEU A 24 -12.40 -4.15 -12.85
C LEU A 24 -13.22 -5.46 -12.99
N PRO A 25 -12.65 -6.67 -12.75
CA PRO A 25 -13.36 -7.92 -12.98
C PRO A 25 -14.70 -8.07 -12.24
N PRO A 26 -14.82 -7.74 -10.94
CA PRO A 26 -16.13 -7.83 -10.27
C PRO A 26 -17.16 -6.83 -10.82
N ILE A 27 -16.71 -5.70 -11.37
CA ILE A 27 -17.59 -4.70 -12.00
C ILE A 27 -18.06 -5.22 -13.37
N GLU A 28 -17.17 -5.83 -14.15
CA GLU A 28 -17.51 -6.47 -15.42
C GLU A 28 -18.46 -7.67 -15.23
N ALA A 29 -18.30 -8.42 -14.15
CA ALA A 29 -19.19 -9.54 -13.84
C ALA A 29 -20.61 -9.06 -13.54
N GLU A 30 -20.76 -7.92 -12.85
CA GLU A 30 -22.07 -7.35 -12.48
C GLU A 30 -22.71 -6.56 -13.64
N PHE A 31 -21.90 -5.80 -14.36
CA PHE A 31 -22.36 -4.85 -15.37
C PHE A 31 -21.91 -5.17 -16.80
N GLY A 32 -21.32 -6.36 -17.03
CA GLY A 32 -20.64 -6.73 -18.28
C GLY A 32 -21.52 -6.81 -19.53
N ALA A 33 -22.85 -6.80 -19.39
CA ALA A 33 -23.78 -6.72 -20.52
C ALA A 33 -23.70 -5.35 -21.25
N HIS A 34 -23.14 -4.33 -20.63
CA HIS A 34 -23.02 -2.99 -21.21
C HIS A 34 -21.81 -2.90 -22.14
N GLY A 35 -22.04 -2.67 -23.44
CA GLY A 35 -20.99 -2.52 -24.46
C GLY A 35 -19.98 -1.41 -24.18
N GLU A 36 -20.38 -0.41 -23.41
CA GLU A 36 -19.58 0.70 -22.93
C GLU A 36 -18.41 0.24 -22.07
N LEU A 37 -18.60 -0.77 -21.20
CA LEU A 37 -17.55 -1.32 -20.36
C LEU A 37 -16.50 -2.05 -21.18
N ARG A 38 -16.85 -2.73 -22.28
CA ARG A 38 -15.86 -3.38 -23.14
C ARG A 38 -14.88 -2.42 -23.79
N ALA A 39 -15.39 -1.31 -24.36
CA ALA A 39 -14.53 -0.29 -24.95
C ALA A 39 -13.66 0.39 -23.89
N PHE A 40 -14.21 0.59 -22.69
CA PHE A 40 -13.50 1.13 -21.55
C PHE A 40 -12.38 0.18 -21.10
N SER A 41 -12.66 -1.12 -20.97
CA SER A 41 -11.68 -2.16 -20.57
C SER A 41 -10.54 -2.28 -21.58
N ALA A 42 -10.84 -2.22 -22.87
CA ALA A 42 -9.82 -2.21 -23.93
C ALA A 42 -8.85 -1.02 -23.75
N ARG A 43 -9.37 0.17 -23.48
CA ARG A 43 -8.57 1.37 -23.20
C ARG A 43 -7.75 1.25 -21.92
N CYS A 44 -8.31 0.67 -20.86
CA CYS A 44 -7.58 0.37 -19.63
C CYS A 44 -6.41 -0.60 -19.88
N GLY A 45 -6.63 -1.63 -20.70
CA GLY A 45 -5.58 -2.56 -21.12
C GLY A 45 -4.43 -1.87 -21.87
N GLU A 46 -4.73 -0.89 -22.71
CA GLU A 46 -3.70 -0.08 -23.38
C GLU A 46 -2.90 0.77 -22.40
N LEU A 47 -3.56 1.49 -21.49
CA LEU A 47 -2.92 2.32 -20.47
C LEU A 47 -2.03 1.47 -19.54
N ARG A 48 -2.52 0.29 -19.16
CA ARG A 48 -1.75 -0.71 -18.42
C ARG A 48 -0.47 -1.11 -19.17
N ARG A 49 -0.57 -1.44 -20.48
CA ARG A 49 0.62 -1.78 -21.30
C ARG A 49 1.62 -0.64 -21.35
N GLN A 50 1.15 0.59 -21.53
CA GLN A 50 2.00 1.78 -21.54
C GLN A 50 2.72 2.01 -20.20
N ALA A 51 2.02 1.87 -19.08
CA ALA A 51 2.59 2.00 -17.75
C ALA A 51 3.64 0.92 -17.47
N ASN A 52 3.32 -0.34 -17.82
CA ASN A 52 4.26 -1.46 -17.71
C ASN A 52 5.50 -1.30 -18.60
N ALA A 53 5.36 -0.75 -19.80
CA ALA A 53 6.50 -0.45 -20.68
C ALA A 53 7.44 0.61 -20.07
N LYS A 54 6.88 1.64 -19.41
CA LYS A 54 7.68 2.63 -18.66
C LYS A 54 8.41 1.99 -17.48
N ALA A 55 7.72 1.16 -16.69
CA ALA A 55 8.32 0.44 -15.57
C ALA A 55 9.48 -0.46 -16.04
N ARG A 56 9.30 -1.24 -17.10
CA ARG A 56 10.36 -2.08 -17.69
C ARG A 56 11.56 -1.26 -18.16
N ARG A 57 11.34 -0.11 -18.80
CA ARG A 57 12.45 0.79 -19.19
C ARG A 57 13.22 1.30 -17.98
N ALA A 58 12.52 1.63 -16.89
CA ALA A 58 13.17 2.10 -15.67
C ALA A 58 14.08 1.04 -15.06
N VAL A 59 13.62 -0.22 -14.91
CA VAL A 59 14.43 -1.30 -14.32
C VAL A 59 15.54 -1.83 -15.26
N ARG A 60 15.46 -1.53 -16.54
CA ARG A 60 16.53 -1.83 -17.51
C ARG A 60 17.53 -0.68 -17.70
N SER A 61 17.32 0.45 -17.03
CA SER A 61 18.14 1.65 -17.21
C SER A 61 19.47 1.55 -16.46
N PRO A 62 20.53 2.22 -16.94
CA PRO A 62 21.79 2.37 -16.21
C PRO A 62 21.61 3.04 -14.84
N ARG A 63 20.55 3.85 -14.68
CA ARG A 63 20.21 4.47 -13.42
C ARG A 63 19.79 3.45 -12.36
N TYR A 64 18.97 2.46 -12.74
CA TYR A 64 18.60 1.36 -11.87
C TYR A 64 19.79 0.49 -11.51
N GLN A 65 20.63 0.14 -12.49
CA GLN A 65 21.86 -0.63 -12.26
C GLN A 65 22.78 0.07 -11.26
N ARG A 66 23.03 1.37 -11.44
CA ARG A 66 23.80 2.17 -10.46
C ARG A 66 23.16 2.22 -9.07
N LEU A 67 21.83 2.28 -8.99
CA LEU A 67 21.12 2.22 -7.71
C LEU A 67 21.37 0.89 -7.00
N VAL A 68 21.26 -0.23 -7.71
CA VAL A 68 21.48 -1.58 -7.15
C VAL A 68 22.93 -1.74 -6.68
N LEU A 69 23.91 -1.36 -7.54
CA LEU A 69 25.34 -1.46 -7.18
C LEU A 69 25.71 -0.58 -5.97
N ARG A 70 25.16 0.65 -5.90
CA ARG A 70 25.38 1.52 -4.75
C ARG A 70 24.76 0.95 -3.47
N LEU A 71 23.59 0.34 -3.57
CA LEU A 71 22.96 -0.29 -2.41
C LEU A 71 23.76 -1.53 -1.95
N ALA A 72 24.21 -2.34 -2.89
CA ALA A 72 25.04 -3.49 -2.60
C ALA A 72 26.38 -3.07 -1.92
N GLY A 73 27.07 -2.09 -2.50
CA GLY A 73 28.31 -1.56 -1.91
C GLY A 73 28.10 -0.94 -0.53
N TRP A 74 27.00 -0.22 -0.32
CA TRP A 74 26.66 0.35 1.00
C TRP A 74 26.42 -0.75 2.06
N ILE A 75 25.81 -1.88 1.67
CA ILE A 75 25.60 -3.04 2.55
C ILE A 75 26.95 -3.73 2.83
N ASP A 76 27.73 -4.01 1.79
CA ASP A 76 28.99 -4.76 1.86
C ASP A 76 30.07 -4.00 2.66
N ALA A 77 30.17 -2.69 2.45
CA ALA A 77 31.06 -1.83 3.19
C ALA A 77 30.57 -1.46 4.61
N GLU A 78 29.43 -2.01 5.03
CA GLU A 78 28.80 -1.72 6.34
C GLU A 78 28.67 -0.21 6.64
N GLU A 79 28.56 0.65 5.62
CA GLU A 79 28.45 2.12 5.78
C GLU A 79 27.29 2.55 6.69
N TRP A 80 26.29 1.65 6.86
CA TRP A 80 25.19 1.85 7.81
C TRP A 80 25.64 1.83 9.29
N ARG A 81 26.85 1.34 9.61
CA ARG A 81 27.40 1.32 10.98
C ARG A 81 28.08 2.65 11.37
N GLY A 82 28.60 3.42 10.42
CA GLY A 82 29.48 4.56 10.68
C GLY A 82 29.03 5.90 10.11
N GLY A 83 27.86 6.03 9.49
CA GLY A 83 27.43 7.25 8.80
C GLY A 83 27.02 8.37 9.76
N GLU A 84 27.62 9.56 9.62
CA GLU A 84 27.28 10.79 10.35
C GLU A 84 25.83 11.27 10.15
N GLN A 85 25.07 10.70 9.23
CA GLN A 85 23.69 11.10 8.93
C GLN A 85 22.70 9.93 9.05
N GLY A 86 22.39 9.52 10.29
CA GLY A 86 21.28 8.62 10.58
C GLY A 86 21.62 7.20 11.00
N ALA A 87 22.86 6.92 11.33
CA ALA A 87 23.19 5.71 12.06
C ALA A 87 22.44 5.70 13.39
N PRO A 88 21.85 4.56 13.81
CA PRO A 88 21.45 4.43 15.19
C PRO A 88 22.66 4.75 16.06
N PRO A 89 22.49 5.43 17.22
CA PRO A 89 23.59 5.60 18.16
C PRO A 89 24.31 4.29 18.36
N GLY A 90 25.62 4.29 18.45
CA GLY A 90 26.43 3.07 18.58
C GLY A 90 25.92 2.10 19.63
N ASP A 91 25.29 2.61 20.69
CA ASP A 91 24.58 1.84 21.72
C ASP A 91 23.43 0.96 21.21
N ALA A 92 22.79 1.30 20.10
CA ALA A 92 21.66 0.50 19.60
C ALA A 92 22.11 -0.88 19.06
N LEU A 93 23.33 -0.99 18.58
CA LEU A 93 23.92 -2.27 18.12
C LEU A 93 24.43 -3.13 19.28
N GLN A 94 24.63 -2.54 20.44
CA GLN A 94 25.09 -3.22 21.66
C GLN A 94 23.94 -3.77 22.51
N LYS A 95 22.71 -3.32 22.26
CA LYS A 95 21.54 -3.73 23.05
C LYS A 95 21.11 -5.15 22.72
N PRO A 96 20.56 -5.89 23.71
CA PRO A 96 19.91 -7.17 23.46
C PRO A 96 18.83 -7.02 22.38
N VAL A 97 18.77 -7.96 21.44
CA VAL A 97 17.82 -7.92 20.33
C VAL A 97 16.37 -7.81 20.78
N MET A 98 16.01 -8.42 21.91
CA MET A 98 14.67 -8.35 22.50
C MET A 98 14.28 -6.92 22.91
N GLU A 99 15.19 -6.19 23.55
CA GLU A 99 14.97 -4.80 23.93
C GLU A 99 14.78 -3.90 22.69
N PHE A 100 15.63 -4.10 21.69
CA PHE A 100 15.54 -3.39 20.42
C PHE A 100 14.22 -3.69 19.71
N ALA A 101 13.83 -4.97 19.62
CA ALA A 101 12.59 -5.40 18.98
C ALA A 101 11.36 -4.79 19.67
N ALA A 102 11.29 -4.86 21.00
CA ALA A 102 10.19 -4.28 21.78
C ALA A 102 10.07 -2.77 21.55
N ALA A 103 11.20 -2.04 21.55
CA ALA A 103 11.20 -0.60 21.29
C ALA A 103 10.73 -0.25 19.86
N VAL A 104 11.13 -1.05 18.86
CA VAL A 104 10.68 -0.87 17.47
C VAL A 104 9.18 -1.14 17.34
N LEU A 105 8.69 -2.26 17.90
CA LEU A 105 7.28 -2.66 17.86
C LEU A 105 6.41 -1.62 18.56
N GLU A 106 6.79 -1.17 19.75
CA GLU A 106 6.06 -0.13 20.48
C GLU A 106 5.98 1.17 19.69
N ARG A 107 7.08 1.63 19.10
CA ARG A 107 7.11 2.82 18.26
C ARG A 107 6.17 2.69 17.05
N ARG A 108 6.14 1.53 16.38
CA ARG A 108 5.24 1.27 15.23
C ARG A 108 3.78 1.21 15.66
N TYR A 109 3.49 0.56 16.77
CA TYR A 109 2.17 0.52 17.38
C TYR A 109 1.64 1.92 17.69
N GLN A 110 2.44 2.75 18.39
CA GLN A 110 2.05 4.12 18.70
C GLN A 110 1.85 4.99 17.45
N GLN A 111 2.66 4.78 16.41
CA GLN A 111 2.45 5.43 15.13
C GLN A 111 1.10 5.06 14.51
N ALA A 112 0.76 3.76 14.48
CA ALA A 112 -0.52 3.27 13.98
C ALA A 112 -1.68 3.85 14.80
N ARG A 113 -1.60 3.79 16.13
CA ARG A 113 -2.62 4.37 17.04
C ARG A 113 -2.85 5.86 16.81
N ARG A 114 -1.79 6.66 16.67
CA ARG A 114 -1.93 8.09 16.39
C ARG A 114 -2.62 8.35 15.05
N ARG A 115 -2.26 7.59 14.00
CA ARG A 115 -2.87 7.72 12.67
C ARG A 115 -4.33 7.27 12.63
N GLY A 116 -4.72 6.30 13.44
CA GLY A 116 -6.09 5.80 13.53
C GLY A 116 -7.00 6.52 14.54
N ARG A 117 -6.56 7.60 15.16
CA ARG A 117 -7.45 8.44 16.01
C ARG A 117 -8.56 9.04 15.13
N ARG A 118 -9.80 9.11 15.68
CA ARG A 118 -10.99 9.63 14.97
C ARG A 118 -11.16 9.02 13.58
N LEU A 119 -11.12 7.70 13.51
CA LEU A 119 -11.14 6.94 12.25
C LEU A 119 -12.36 7.26 11.37
N ALA A 120 -13.50 7.61 11.98
CA ALA A 120 -14.74 7.92 11.25
C ALA A 120 -14.61 9.12 10.31
N ASP A 121 -13.85 10.13 10.71
CA ASP A 121 -13.74 11.42 10.03
C ASP A 121 -12.52 11.52 9.11
N ARG A 122 -11.78 10.41 8.92
CA ARG A 122 -10.54 10.43 8.14
C ARG A 122 -10.80 10.55 6.64
N SER A 123 -10.10 11.49 6.03
CA SER A 123 -10.01 11.65 4.57
C SER A 123 -9.27 10.46 3.93
N PRO A 124 -9.44 10.23 2.61
CA PRO A 124 -8.68 9.20 1.88
C PRO A 124 -7.16 9.31 2.07
N ALA A 125 -6.62 10.53 2.08
CA ALA A 125 -5.19 10.76 2.29
C ALA A 125 -4.73 10.37 3.70
N GLU A 126 -5.56 10.56 4.71
CA GLU A 126 -5.26 10.15 6.08
C GLU A 126 -5.38 8.63 6.25
N LEU A 127 -6.36 7.99 5.62
CA LEU A 127 -6.47 6.53 5.58
C LEU A 127 -5.27 5.90 4.86
N HIS A 128 -4.78 6.51 3.79
CA HIS A 128 -3.54 6.09 3.14
C HIS A 128 -2.33 6.18 4.10
N ARG A 129 -2.21 7.26 4.88
CA ARG A 129 -1.16 7.37 5.90
C ARG A 129 -1.29 6.33 7.01
N LEU A 130 -2.51 5.98 7.40
CA LEU A 130 -2.77 4.89 8.35
C LEU A 130 -2.35 3.55 7.73
N ARG A 131 -2.72 3.27 6.47
CA ARG A 131 -2.32 2.06 5.73
C ARG A 131 -0.79 1.88 5.74
N ILE A 132 -0.04 2.95 5.47
CA ILE A 132 1.43 2.91 5.52
C ILE A 132 1.93 2.59 6.94
N ALA A 133 1.30 3.13 7.98
CA ALA A 133 1.69 2.84 9.36
C ALA A 133 1.41 1.38 9.75
N ILE A 134 0.24 0.84 9.40
CA ILE A 134 -0.13 -0.56 9.62
C ILE A 134 0.83 -1.48 8.86
N LYS A 135 1.11 -1.20 7.58
CA LYS A 135 2.05 -1.99 6.77
C LYS A 135 3.45 -2.05 7.40
N LYS A 136 3.96 -0.90 7.87
CA LYS A 136 5.26 -0.84 8.56
C LYS A 136 5.25 -1.58 9.89
N PHE A 137 4.13 -1.55 10.60
CA PHE A 137 3.99 -2.28 11.85
C PHE A 137 3.92 -3.79 11.58
N ARG A 138 3.13 -4.24 10.60
CA ARG A 138 3.07 -5.64 10.21
C ARG A 138 4.44 -6.20 9.81
N TYR A 139 5.21 -5.45 9.01
CA TYR A 139 6.56 -5.89 8.64
C TYR A 139 7.53 -5.96 9.83
N ALA A 140 7.43 -5.04 10.79
CA ALA A 140 8.23 -5.13 12.00
C ALA A 140 7.80 -6.33 12.87
N THR A 141 6.49 -6.59 12.98
CA THR A 141 5.96 -7.76 13.68
C THR A 141 6.43 -9.06 13.05
N ASP A 142 6.34 -9.18 11.72
CA ASP A 142 6.78 -10.33 10.95
C ASP A 142 8.29 -10.58 11.11
N PHE A 143 9.09 -9.51 11.03
CA PHE A 143 10.54 -9.58 11.18
C PHE A 143 10.99 -10.06 12.55
N PHE A 144 10.31 -9.66 13.61
CA PHE A 144 10.65 -10.03 14.99
C PHE A 144 9.80 -11.18 15.54
N ALA A 145 8.90 -11.78 14.75
CA ALA A 145 7.96 -12.80 15.22
C ALA A 145 8.66 -13.98 15.91
N SER A 146 9.80 -14.43 15.37
CA SER A 146 10.58 -15.56 15.92
C SER A 146 11.21 -15.31 17.29
N LEU A 147 11.20 -14.06 17.77
CA LEU A 147 11.71 -13.71 19.11
C LEU A 147 10.64 -13.86 20.20
N TYR A 148 9.39 -14.11 19.84
CA TYR A 148 8.22 -14.13 20.74
C TYR A 148 7.45 -15.44 20.60
N GLU A 149 6.46 -15.61 21.48
CA GLU A 149 5.56 -16.75 21.41
C GLU A 149 4.81 -16.77 20.07
N GLU A 150 4.89 -17.89 19.34
CA GLU A 150 4.35 -18.06 17.98
C GLU A 150 2.85 -17.72 17.89
N LYS A 151 2.06 -18.20 18.87
CA LYS A 151 0.61 -17.95 18.91
C LYS A 151 0.31 -16.46 19.02
N SER A 152 0.95 -15.78 19.95
CA SER A 152 0.72 -14.36 20.22
C SER A 152 1.17 -13.46 19.07
N ALA A 153 2.33 -13.74 18.47
CA ALA A 153 2.83 -13.05 17.28
C ALA A 153 1.95 -13.32 16.05
N GLY A 154 1.52 -14.57 15.85
CA GLY A 154 0.62 -14.99 14.77
C GLY A 154 -0.74 -14.30 14.83
N GLU A 155 -1.34 -14.19 16.01
CA GLU A 155 -2.59 -13.44 16.20
C GLU A 155 -2.45 -11.96 15.90
N ALA A 156 -1.33 -11.35 16.29
CA ALA A 156 -1.04 -9.95 15.97
C ALA A 156 -0.87 -9.76 14.46
N LEU A 157 -0.14 -10.63 13.77
CA LEU A 157 0.04 -10.62 12.32
C LEU A 157 -1.29 -10.76 11.57
N LYS A 158 -2.18 -11.65 12.03
CA LYS A 158 -3.53 -11.80 11.46
C LYS A 158 -4.32 -10.51 11.56
N ARG A 159 -4.41 -9.91 12.76
CA ARG A 159 -5.14 -8.64 12.97
C ARG A 159 -4.57 -7.49 12.13
N LEU A 160 -3.26 -7.44 11.98
CA LEU A 160 -2.58 -6.44 11.13
C LEU A 160 -2.83 -6.71 9.65
N GLY A 161 -2.91 -7.99 9.24
CA GLY A 161 -3.31 -8.43 7.91
C GLY A 161 -4.72 -7.93 7.56
N ASP A 162 -5.70 -8.25 8.40
CA ASP A 162 -7.10 -7.83 8.21
C ASP A 162 -7.22 -6.30 8.03
N LEU A 163 -6.52 -5.52 8.87
CA LEU A 163 -6.48 -4.06 8.74
C LEU A 163 -5.80 -3.61 7.44
N GLN A 164 -4.73 -4.27 7.04
CA GLN A 164 -4.00 -3.94 5.82
C GLN A 164 -4.84 -4.21 4.58
N ASP A 165 -5.60 -5.29 4.55
CA ASP A 165 -6.45 -5.69 3.42
C ASP A 165 -7.63 -4.72 3.26
N ILE A 166 -8.32 -4.39 4.36
CA ILE A 166 -9.40 -3.39 4.35
C ILE A 166 -8.88 -2.02 3.89
N LEU A 167 -7.78 -1.56 4.46
CA LEU A 167 -7.16 -0.27 4.08
C LEU A 167 -6.59 -0.31 2.66
N GLY A 168 -6.16 -1.47 2.18
CA GLY A 168 -5.77 -1.74 0.80
C GLY A 168 -6.94 -1.50 -0.15
N ALA A 169 -8.04 -2.21 0.06
CA ALA A 169 -9.25 -2.08 -0.75
C ALA A 169 -9.82 -0.64 -0.76
N MET A 170 -9.75 0.07 0.37
CA MET A 170 -10.12 1.49 0.42
C MET A 170 -9.19 2.40 -0.38
N ASN A 171 -7.90 2.13 -0.35
CA ASN A 171 -6.91 2.86 -1.16
C ASN A 171 -7.15 2.61 -2.66
N ASP A 172 -7.43 1.38 -3.05
CA ASP A 172 -7.65 1.01 -4.44
C ASP A 172 -8.93 1.66 -4.98
N ALA A 173 -10.00 1.69 -4.18
CA ALA A 173 -11.21 2.44 -4.51
C ALA A 173 -10.93 3.96 -4.70
N ALA A 174 -10.06 4.55 -3.89
CA ALA A 174 -9.64 5.94 -4.06
C ALA A 174 -8.75 6.15 -5.30
N THR A 175 -7.91 5.17 -5.63
CA THR A 175 -7.02 5.19 -6.81
C THR A 175 -7.82 5.18 -8.11
N VAL A 176 -8.97 4.47 -8.18
CA VAL A 176 -9.87 4.45 -9.35
C VAL A 176 -10.18 5.86 -9.84
N ALA A 177 -10.57 6.78 -8.96
CA ALA A 177 -10.89 8.15 -9.34
C ALA A 177 -9.67 8.89 -9.94
N GLY A 178 -8.46 8.59 -9.47
CA GLY A 178 -7.21 9.11 -10.03
C GLY A 178 -6.92 8.56 -11.43
N LEU A 179 -7.03 7.25 -11.60
CA LEU A 179 -6.84 6.58 -12.89
C LEU A 179 -7.85 7.07 -13.94
N MET A 180 -9.11 7.26 -13.54
CA MET A 180 -10.15 7.80 -14.42
C MET A 180 -9.82 9.22 -14.88
N ARG A 181 -9.30 10.06 -14.02
CA ARG A 181 -8.88 11.41 -14.41
C ARG A 181 -7.69 11.38 -15.38
N GLN A 182 -6.68 10.57 -15.12
CA GLN A 182 -5.46 10.51 -15.93
C GLN A 182 -5.68 9.83 -17.29
N GLY A 183 -6.35 8.69 -17.30
CA GLY A 183 -6.49 7.85 -18.49
C GLY A 183 -7.57 8.34 -19.48
N PHE A 184 -8.53 9.13 -19.01
CA PHE A 184 -9.71 9.54 -19.77
C PHE A 184 -9.93 11.07 -19.77
N THR A 185 -8.84 11.82 -19.67
CA THR A 185 -8.87 13.28 -19.80
C THR A 185 -9.38 13.67 -21.19
N GLY A 186 -10.40 14.55 -21.25
CA GLY A 186 -10.98 15.00 -22.51
C GLY A 186 -11.91 14.02 -23.23
N ALA A 187 -12.08 12.79 -22.74
CA ALA A 187 -13.07 11.86 -23.29
C ALA A 187 -14.49 12.36 -22.98
N ARG A 188 -15.21 12.74 -24.04
CA ARG A 188 -16.57 13.35 -23.95
C ARG A 188 -17.69 12.43 -24.47
N GLY A 189 -17.37 11.23 -24.93
CA GLY A 189 -18.37 10.27 -25.42
C GLY A 189 -19.28 9.78 -24.30
N THR A 190 -20.59 9.73 -24.53
CA THR A 190 -21.61 9.28 -23.57
C THR A 190 -21.23 7.94 -22.95
N ARG A 191 -20.78 6.97 -23.75
CA ARG A 191 -20.34 5.64 -23.31
C ARG A 191 -19.23 5.67 -22.27
N VAL A 192 -18.23 6.55 -22.45
CA VAL A 192 -17.12 6.69 -21.49
C VAL A 192 -17.60 7.33 -20.19
N LEU A 193 -18.55 8.26 -20.26
CA LEU A 193 -19.14 8.89 -19.08
C LEU A 193 -19.97 7.90 -18.28
N GLU A 194 -20.75 7.05 -18.93
CA GLU A 194 -21.52 5.97 -18.30
C GLU A 194 -20.61 4.95 -17.60
N ALA A 195 -19.59 4.44 -18.29
CA ALA A 195 -18.62 3.54 -17.69
C ALA A 195 -17.90 4.16 -16.46
N LYS A 196 -17.53 5.45 -16.55
CA LYS A 196 -16.99 6.18 -15.40
C LYS A 196 -18.01 6.31 -14.26
N GLY A 197 -19.27 6.55 -14.57
CA GLY A 197 -20.35 6.63 -13.58
C GLY A 197 -20.51 5.32 -12.82
N ILE A 198 -20.56 4.19 -13.54
CA ILE A 198 -20.63 2.84 -12.95
C ILE A 198 -19.44 2.58 -12.02
N LEU A 199 -18.21 2.81 -12.50
CA LEU A 199 -16.98 2.57 -11.74
C LEU A 199 -16.88 3.43 -10.48
N LEU A 200 -17.22 4.70 -10.58
CA LEU A 200 -17.20 5.61 -9.43
C LEU A 200 -18.31 5.30 -8.43
N GLY A 201 -19.50 4.95 -8.92
CA GLY A 201 -20.62 4.52 -8.08
C GLY A 201 -20.30 3.25 -7.30
N TRP A 202 -19.80 2.22 -8.00
CA TRP A 202 -19.35 0.98 -7.39
C TRP A 202 -18.29 1.20 -6.32
N SER A 203 -17.23 1.96 -6.66
CA SER A 203 -16.14 2.26 -5.74
C SER A 203 -16.60 3.00 -4.49
N ARG A 204 -17.57 3.93 -4.63
CA ARG A 204 -18.16 4.65 -3.50
C ARG A 204 -19.02 3.75 -2.63
N GLY A 205 -19.85 2.89 -3.22
CA GLY A 205 -20.67 1.93 -2.50
C GLY A 205 -19.78 0.98 -1.67
N ARG A 206 -18.74 0.42 -2.29
CA ARG A 206 -17.77 -0.44 -1.60
C ARG A 206 -17.06 0.28 -0.46
N ALA A 207 -16.69 1.55 -0.64
CA ALA A 207 -16.03 2.35 0.40
C ALA A 207 -16.90 2.52 1.66
N VAL A 208 -18.22 2.57 1.54
CA VAL A 208 -19.14 2.65 2.70
C VAL A 208 -19.09 1.36 3.53
N THR A 209 -19.13 0.20 2.88
CA THR A 209 -19.03 -1.10 3.55
C THR A 209 -17.68 -1.26 4.22
N LEU A 210 -16.59 -0.99 3.49
CA LEU A 210 -15.22 -1.06 4.02
C LEU A 210 -14.99 -0.14 5.24
N ARG A 211 -15.66 1.02 5.33
CA ARG A 211 -15.59 1.87 6.51
C ARG A 211 -16.18 1.22 7.76
N ARG A 212 -17.24 0.41 7.63
CA ARG A 212 -17.83 -0.33 8.75
C ARG A 212 -16.89 -1.45 9.19
N GLU A 213 -16.35 -2.21 8.24
CA GLU A 213 -15.37 -3.27 8.50
C GLU A 213 -14.11 -2.71 9.16
N LEU A 214 -13.57 -1.60 8.65
CA LEU A 214 -12.41 -0.93 9.22
C LEU A 214 -12.63 -0.53 10.68
N ARG A 215 -13.82 -0.03 11.03
CA ARG A 215 -14.13 0.32 12.43
C ARG A 215 -14.12 -0.89 13.34
N ARG A 216 -14.66 -2.04 12.87
CA ARG A 216 -14.66 -3.30 13.64
C ARG A 216 -13.24 -3.83 13.84
N ALA A 217 -12.47 -3.94 12.75
CA ALA A 217 -11.09 -4.40 12.78
C ALA A 217 -10.20 -3.48 13.64
N TRP A 218 -10.41 -2.16 13.55
CA TRP A 218 -9.69 -1.19 14.38
C TRP A 218 -10.01 -1.32 15.86
N LYS A 219 -11.28 -1.58 16.22
CA LYS A 219 -11.68 -1.86 17.63
C LYS A 219 -10.98 -3.11 18.14
N ALA A 220 -10.98 -4.20 17.37
CA ALA A 220 -10.31 -5.45 17.71
C ALA A 220 -8.78 -5.26 17.88
N PHE A 221 -8.14 -4.53 16.96
CA PHE A 221 -6.72 -4.19 17.06
C PHE A 221 -6.37 -3.41 18.33
N ARG A 222 -7.21 -2.44 18.71
CA ARG A 222 -6.97 -1.63 19.90
C ARG A 222 -7.19 -2.37 21.22
N ALA A 223 -8.07 -3.35 21.24
CA ALA A 223 -8.40 -4.17 22.41
C ALA A 223 -7.39 -5.32 22.61
N ALA A 224 -6.58 -5.63 21.60
CA ALA A 224 -5.61 -6.72 21.70
C ALA A 224 -4.47 -6.36 22.63
N GLU A 225 -4.03 -7.34 23.42
CA GLU A 225 -2.82 -7.24 24.22
C GLU A 225 -1.59 -7.20 23.33
N ARG A 226 -0.55 -6.56 23.83
CA ARG A 226 0.76 -6.49 23.18
C ARG A 226 1.53 -7.75 23.51
N PHE A 227 2.12 -8.36 22.51
CA PHE A 227 2.88 -9.61 22.66
C PHE A 227 4.40 -9.39 22.91
N TRP A 228 4.86 -8.12 22.81
CA TRP A 228 6.25 -7.70 23.03
C TRP A 228 6.46 -7.02 24.37
#